data_8f6e810ec1783b68192623f3bcd2f654
#
_entry.id   8f6e810ec1783b68192623f3bcd2f654
#
_cell.length_a   1.000
_cell.length_b   1.000
_cell.length_c   1.000
_cell.angle_alpha   90.00
_cell.angle_beta   90.00
_cell.angle_gamma   90.00
#
_symmetry.space_group_name_H-M   'P 1'
#
loop_
_entity.id
_entity.type
_entity.pdbx_description
1 polymer ?
#
loop_
_entity_poly.entity_id
_entity_poly.type
_entity_poly.pdbx_seq_one_letter_code
_entity_poly.pdbx_strand_id
1 'polypeptide(L)'
;MEANPDDIADAKTSAFVEALKQAASREGFDICRITHPHAIPQAPERLRAFLDNGYHGDMGWMARDPERRAQPAELWSQVRSVIVLGMNYAPAEDPLPDLRARDKGVISVYAQRRDYHEVIKKKLKNLARWMVAQSQVNVGVDVKVFVDTAPVMEKPLAAAAGLGWQGKHTN
;
A
#
# COMPACT_ATOMS: atom_id res chain seq x y z
N MET A 1 22.31 33.90 13.83
CA MET A 1 22.76 32.81 12.93
C MET A 1 21.48 32.27 12.28
N GLU A 2 21.25 32.64 11.02
CA GLU A 2 20.06 32.17 10.30
C GLU A 2 20.26 30.70 9.93
N ALA A 3 19.19 29.89 10.10
CA ALA A 3 19.23 28.48 9.76
C ALA A 3 19.35 28.31 8.23
N ASN A 4 20.12 27.32 7.80
CA ASN A 4 20.27 26.99 6.38
C ASN A 4 18.89 26.63 5.78
N PRO A 5 18.51 27.14 4.59
CA PRO A 5 17.27 26.80 3.93
C PRO A 5 17.02 25.28 3.75
N ASP A 6 18.08 24.51 3.49
CA ASP A 6 18.01 23.05 3.35
C ASP A 6 17.65 22.38 4.68
N ASP A 7 18.22 22.81 5.80
CA ASP A 7 17.89 22.29 7.14
C ASP A 7 16.44 22.58 7.51
N ILE A 8 15.89 23.73 7.09
CA ILE A 8 14.49 24.10 7.30
C ILE A 8 13.56 23.23 6.44
N ALA A 9 13.93 22.92 5.19
CA ALA A 9 13.16 22.07 4.30
C ALA A 9 13.10 20.62 4.83
N ASP A 10 14.22 20.08 5.28
CA ASP A 10 14.31 18.74 5.87
C ASP A 10 13.52 18.63 7.16
N ALA A 11 13.58 19.63 8.03
CA ALA A 11 12.79 19.67 9.26
C ALA A 11 11.29 19.72 8.98
N LYS A 12 10.83 20.50 7.99
CA LYS A 12 9.42 20.57 7.59
C LYS A 12 8.95 19.24 6.99
N THR A 13 9.77 18.61 6.16
CA THR A 13 9.49 17.30 5.57
C THR A 13 9.36 16.23 6.66
N SER A 14 10.28 16.21 7.61
CA SER A 14 10.24 15.30 8.75
C SER A 14 9.00 15.50 9.62
N ALA A 15 8.64 16.74 9.93
CA ALA A 15 7.44 17.06 10.69
C ALA A 15 6.15 16.64 9.97
N PHE A 16 6.09 16.84 8.64
CA PHE A 16 4.94 16.38 7.85
C PHE A 16 4.82 14.85 7.84
N VAL A 17 5.93 14.14 7.72
CA VAL A 17 5.95 12.66 7.76
C VAL A 17 5.40 12.14 9.10
N GLU A 18 5.83 12.71 10.21
CA GLU A 18 5.31 12.31 11.52
C GLU A 18 3.83 12.67 11.70
N ALA A 19 3.39 13.82 11.24
CA ALA A 19 1.98 14.20 11.25
C ALA A 19 1.13 13.25 10.37
N LEU A 20 1.66 12.81 9.22
CA LEU A 20 1.03 11.82 8.35
C LEU A 20 0.86 10.46 9.05
N LYS A 21 1.89 9.97 9.71
CA LYS A 21 1.82 8.72 10.48
C LYS A 21 0.76 8.79 11.58
N GLN A 22 0.71 9.90 12.30
CA GLN A 22 -0.31 10.14 13.31
C GLN A 22 -1.73 10.23 12.72
N ALA A 23 -1.89 10.88 11.56
CA ALA A 23 -3.17 10.93 10.86
C ALA A 23 -3.62 9.54 10.39
N ALA A 24 -2.70 8.73 9.85
CA ALA A 24 -2.96 7.35 9.48
C ALA A 24 -3.40 6.50 10.69
N SER A 25 -2.73 6.65 11.83
CA SER A 25 -3.11 5.97 13.07
C SER A 25 -4.52 6.38 13.55
N ARG A 26 -4.86 7.68 13.49
CA ARG A 26 -6.23 8.14 13.82
C ARG A 26 -7.30 7.58 12.90
N GLU A 27 -6.97 7.32 11.62
CA GLU A 27 -7.87 6.61 10.69
C GLU A 27 -7.91 5.09 10.96
N GLY A 28 -7.10 4.57 11.87
CA GLY A 28 -7.07 3.17 12.28
C GLY A 28 -6.19 2.29 11.40
N PHE A 29 -5.14 2.85 10.81
CA PHE A 29 -4.04 2.07 10.25
C PHE A 29 -3.00 1.80 11.32
N ASP A 30 -2.53 0.56 11.40
CA ASP A 30 -1.55 0.14 12.40
C ASP A 30 -0.13 0.52 12.00
N ILE A 31 0.12 0.63 10.69
CA ILE A 31 1.43 0.96 10.17
C ILE A 31 1.32 1.89 8.95
N CYS A 32 2.22 2.88 8.89
CA CYS A 32 2.40 3.77 7.76
C CYS A 32 3.89 3.82 7.40
N ARG A 33 4.19 3.56 6.12
CA ARG A 33 5.55 3.62 5.58
C ARG A 33 5.54 4.42 4.28
N ILE A 34 6.69 4.99 3.95
CA ILE A 34 6.85 5.79 2.73
C ILE A 34 8.04 5.23 1.96
N THR A 35 7.89 5.13 0.66
CA THR A 35 8.95 4.75 -0.26
C THR A 35 8.86 5.57 -1.55
N HIS A 36 9.81 5.41 -2.45
CA HIS A 36 9.79 6.08 -3.75
C HIS A 36 9.20 5.17 -4.84
N PRO A 37 8.72 5.72 -5.96
CA PRO A 37 8.04 4.94 -7.01
C PRO A 37 8.94 3.92 -7.71
N HIS A 38 10.27 4.06 -7.60
CA HIS A 38 11.26 3.14 -8.19
C HIS A 38 11.87 2.19 -7.16
N ALA A 39 11.21 1.96 -6.02
CA ALA A 39 11.74 1.12 -4.93
C ALA A 39 11.81 -0.37 -5.27
N ILE A 40 11.17 -0.80 -6.35
CA ILE A 40 11.13 -2.20 -6.81
C ILE A 40 11.69 -2.35 -8.24
N PRO A 41 12.98 -2.03 -8.46
CA PRO A 41 13.56 -1.98 -9.81
C PRO A 41 13.57 -3.32 -10.54
N GLN A 42 13.51 -4.45 -9.81
CA GLN A 42 13.47 -5.80 -10.39
C GLN A 42 12.04 -6.25 -10.77
N ALA A 43 11.00 -5.51 -10.39
CA ALA A 43 9.61 -5.91 -10.61
C ALA A 43 9.25 -6.08 -12.09
N PRO A 44 9.66 -5.21 -13.03
CA PRO A 44 9.35 -5.37 -14.45
C PRO A 44 9.90 -6.67 -15.03
N GLU A 45 11.16 -6.98 -14.76
CA GLU A 45 11.81 -8.21 -15.25
C GLU A 45 11.16 -9.46 -14.67
N ARG A 46 10.94 -9.47 -13.35
CA ARG A 46 10.31 -10.60 -12.65
C ARG A 46 8.88 -10.84 -13.10
N LEU A 47 8.10 -9.77 -13.29
CA LEU A 47 6.73 -9.91 -13.79
C LEU A 47 6.72 -10.46 -15.23
N ARG A 48 7.60 -9.98 -16.09
CA ARG A 48 7.73 -10.49 -17.46
C ARG A 48 8.06 -11.97 -17.45
N ALA A 49 9.09 -12.38 -16.71
CA ALA A 49 9.46 -13.79 -16.59
C ALA A 49 8.30 -14.66 -16.03
N PHE A 50 7.52 -14.15 -15.08
CA PHE A 50 6.34 -14.84 -14.55
C PHE A 50 5.27 -15.04 -15.63
N LEU A 51 5.02 -14.04 -16.46
CA LEU A 51 4.04 -14.08 -17.53
C LEU A 51 4.50 -14.98 -18.67
N ASP A 52 5.76 -14.88 -19.08
CA ASP A 52 6.37 -15.68 -20.17
C ASP A 52 6.35 -17.18 -19.84
N ASN A 53 6.49 -17.54 -18.57
CA ASN A 53 6.36 -18.92 -18.09
C ASN A 53 4.90 -19.39 -17.91
N GLY A 54 3.92 -18.53 -18.18
CA GLY A 54 2.50 -18.88 -18.04
C GLY A 54 2.04 -19.07 -16.60
N TYR A 55 2.80 -18.61 -15.60
CA TYR A 55 2.49 -18.81 -14.18
C TYR A 55 1.23 -18.08 -13.71
N HIS A 56 0.72 -17.14 -14.51
CA HIS A 56 -0.55 -16.47 -14.26
C HIS A 56 -1.79 -17.36 -14.54
N GLY A 57 -1.61 -18.53 -15.19
CA GLY A 57 -2.71 -19.43 -15.51
C GLY A 57 -3.85 -18.71 -16.25
N ASP A 58 -5.09 -18.91 -15.79
CA ASP A 58 -6.28 -18.30 -16.39
C ASP A 58 -6.47 -16.80 -16.02
N MET A 59 -5.58 -16.22 -15.23
CA MET A 59 -5.64 -14.82 -14.83
C MET A 59 -5.10 -13.89 -15.93
N GLY A 60 -5.67 -13.93 -17.12
CA GLY A 60 -5.23 -13.14 -18.28
C GLY A 60 -5.22 -11.62 -18.05
N TRP A 61 -5.91 -11.13 -17.02
CA TRP A 61 -5.85 -9.74 -16.60
C TRP A 61 -4.47 -9.32 -16.07
N MET A 62 -3.63 -10.25 -15.61
CA MET A 62 -2.27 -9.96 -15.15
C MET A 62 -1.34 -9.58 -16.30
N ALA A 63 -1.59 -10.14 -17.50
CA ALA A 63 -0.82 -9.84 -18.71
C ALA A 63 -1.23 -8.51 -19.36
N ARG A 64 -2.31 -7.87 -18.90
CA ARG A 64 -2.72 -6.55 -19.39
C ARG A 64 -1.90 -5.45 -18.71
N ASP A 65 -1.25 -4.60 -19.50
CA ASP A 65 -0.46 -3.45 -19.05
C ASP A 65 0.59 -3.82 -17.96
N PRO A 66 1.48 -4.79 -18.19
CA PRO A 66 2.41 -5.28 -17.18
C PRO A 66 3.40 -4.18 -16.71
N GLU A 67 3.77 -3.25 -17.57
CA GLU A 67 4.64 -2.12 -17.24
C GLU A 67 3.99 -1.23 -16.17
N ARG A 68 2.72 -0.86 -16.36
CA ARG A 68 1.97 -0.06 -15.38
C ARG A 68 1.82 -0.77 -14.04
N ARG A 69 1.71 -2.10 -14.08
CA ARG A 69 1.64 -2.93 -12.87
C ARG A 69 2.96 -2.96 -12.12
N ALA A 70 4.05 -3.09 -12.84
CA ALA A 70 5.38 -3.24 -12.26
C ALA A 70 6.01 -1.93 -11.78
N GLN A 71 5.57 -0.78 -12.31
CA GLN A 71 6.16 0.52 -12.03
C GLN A 71 5.09 1.58 -11.75
N PRO A 72 5.01 2.11 -10.53
CA PRO A 72 4.09 3.19 -10.19
C PRO A 72 4.20 4.43 -11.09
N ALA A 73 5.40 4.74 -11.59
CA ALA A 73 5.64 5.87 -12.49
C ALA A 73 4.98 5.69 -13.87
N GLU A 74 4.84 4.47 -14.36
CA GLU A 74 4.12 4.15 -15.60
C GLU A 74 2.59 4.27 -15.42
N LEU A 75 2.09 4.03 -14.20
CA LEU A 75 0.69 4.26 -13.87
C LEU A 75 0.38 5.75 -13.70
N TRP A 76 1.32 6.49 -13.15
CA TRP A 76 1.19 7.92 -12.90
C TRP A 76 2.57 8.62 -12.93
N SER A 77 2.88 9.26 -14.04
CA SER A 77 4.21 9.87 -14.30
C SER A 77 4.62 10.97 -13.32
N GLN A 78 3.64 11.60 -12.65
CA GLN A 78 3.89 12.67 -11.67
C GLN A 78 4.08 12.14 -10.24
N VAL A 79 4.01 10.83 -10.01
CA VAL A 79 4.18 10.25 -8.68
C VAL A 79 5.59 10.56 -8.15
N ARG A 80 5.67 11.00 -6.89
CA ARG A 80 6.93 11.29 -6.19
C ARG A 80 7.16 10.37 -5.01
N SER A 81 6.09 9.97 -4.35
CA SER A 81 6.14 9.13 -3.16
C SER A 81 5.03 8.10 -3.18
N VAL A 82 5.32 6.93 -2.63
CA VAL A 82 4.35 5.87 -2.39
C VAL A 82 4.18 5.71 -0.89
N ILE A 83 2.99 5.98 -0.39
CA ILE A 83 2.63 5.78 1.02
C ILE A 83 1.95 4.42 1.11
N VAL A 84 2.52 3.53 1.89
CA VAL A 84 2.00 2.17 2.10
C VAL A 84 1.46 2.08 3.52
N LEU A 85 0.23 1.60 3.62
CA LEU A 85 -0.51 1.52 4.87
C LEU A 85 -0.89 0.06 5.14
N GLY A 86 -0.77 -0.36 6.38
CA GLY A 86 -1.19 -1.68 6.84
C GLY A 86 -2.26 -1.56 7.92
N MET A 87 -3.23 -2.45 7.86
CA MET A 87 -4.28 -2.59 8.86
C MET A 87 -4.38 -4.05 9.28
N ASN A 88 -4.32 -4.30 10.58
CA ASN A 88 -4.48 -5.64 11.13
C ASN A 88 -5.95 -6.06 11.04
N TYR A 89 -6.18 -7.28 10.55
CA TYR A 89 -7.51 -7.91 10.50
C TYR A 89 -7.59 -9.20 11.32
N ALA A 90 -6.55 -9.50 12.12
CA ALA A 90 -6.54 -10.68 12.97
C ALA A 90 -7.75 -10.68 13.92
N PRO A 91 -8.43 -11.82 14.10
CA PRO A 91 -9.49 -11.96 15.10
C PRO A 91 -8.91 -11.93 16.52
N ALA A 92 -9.76 -11.64 17.50
CA ALA A 92 -9.36 -11.65 18.90
C ALA A 92 -9.06 -13.08 19.40
N GLU A 93 -9.70 -14.08 18.82
CA GLU A 93 -9.52 -15.49 19.15
C GLU A 93 -8.72 -16.20 18.04
N ASP A 94 -7.95 -17.22 18.41
CA ASP A 94 -7.23 -18.05 17.45
C ASP A 94 -8.21 -18.81 16.54
N PRO A 95 -8.20 -18.60 15.22
CA PRO A 95 -9.10 -19.29 14.31
C PRO A 95 -8.67 -20.73 13.96
N LEU A 96 -7.47 -21.15 14.33
CA LEU A 96 -6.94 -22.48 13.95
C LEU A 96 -7.72 -23.65 14.53
N PRO A 97 -8.29 -23.60 15.76
CA PRO A 97 -9.15 -24.66 16.26
C PRO A 97 -10.34 -25.01 15.37
N ASP A 98 -10.89 -24.04 14.65
CA ASP A 98 -12.04 -24.24 13.73
C ASP A 98 -11.68 -25.20 12.59
N LEU A 99 -10.40 -25.27 12.19
CA LEU A 99 -9.93 -26.20 11.14
C LEU A 99 -10.02 -27.67 11.55
N ARG A 100 -10.20 -27.96 12.84
CA ARG A 100 -10.35 -29.33 13.36
C ARG A 100 -11.78 -29.87 13.21
N ALA A 101 -12.74 -29.00 13.03
CA ALA A 101 -14.15 -29.35 12.83
C ALA A 101 -14.37 -29.84 11.39
N ARG A 102 -14.23 -31.16 11.17
CA ARG A 102 -14.28 -31.78 9.83
C ARG A 102 -15.68 -31.74 9.17
N ASP A 103 -16.68 -31.43 9.91
CA ASP A 103 -18.09 -31.31 9.48
C ASP A 103 -18.48 -29.88 9.09
N LYS A 104 -17.55 -28.94 9.17
CA LYS A 104 -17.78 -27.51 8.88
C LYS A 104 -16.80 -26.96 7.87
N GLY A 105 -17.28 -26.06 7.02
CA GLY A 105 -16.42 -25.20 6.20
C GLY A 105 -15.91 -24.01 7.03
N VAL A 106 -14.68 -23.58 6.75
CA VAL A 106 -14.09 -22.41 7.40
C VAL A 106 -13.91 -21.31 6.35
N ILE A 107 -14.45 -20.14 6.65
CA ILE A 107 -14.28 -18.94 5.83
C ILE A 107 -13.01 -18.22 6.29
N SER A 108 -12.14 -17.82 5.35
CA SER A 108 -10.93 -17.06 5.65
C SER A 108 -11.25 -15.80 6.45
N VAL A 109 -10.41 -15.50 7.43
CA VAL A 109 -10.63 -14.42 8.42
C VAL A 109 -10.91 -13.07 7.75
N TYR A 110 -10.20 -12.73 6.67
CA TYR A 110 -10.40 -11.47 5.95
C TYR A 110 -11.82 -11.34 5.32
N ALA A 111 -12.48 -12.48 5.04
CA ALA A 111 -13.78 -12.53 4.38
C ALA A 111 -14.96 -12.70 5.35
N GLN A 112 -14.70 -12.86 6.65
CA GLN A 112 -15.75 -13.12 7.66
C GLN A 112 -16.58 -11.90 8.02
N ARG A 113 -16.17 -10.70 7.62
CA ARG A 113 -16.81 -9.44 8.04
C ARG A 113 -17.17 -8.59 6.82
N ARG A 114 -17.26 -7.28 7.03
CA ARG A 114 -17.55 -6.32 5.96
C ARG A 114 -16.43 -6.36 4.91
N ASP A 115 -16.77 -6.07 3.66
CA ASP A 115 -15.81 -5.93 2.58
C ASP A 115 -14.73 -4.91 2.95
N TYR A 116 -13.50 -5.39 3.06
CA TYR A 116 -12.36 -4.55 3.46
C TYR A 116 -12.05 -3.48 2.43
N HIS A 117 -12.37 -3.69 1.15
CA HIS A 117 -12.19 -2.67 0.11
C HIS A 117 -12.96 -1.40 0.46
N GLU A 118 -14.22 -1.52 0.88
CA GLU A 118 -15.02 -0.36 1.26
C GLU A 118 -14.49 0.31 2.53
N VAL A 119 -14.12 -0.49 3.52
CA VAL A 119 -13.60 0.00 4.81
C VAL A 119 -12.30 0.76 4.61
N ILE A 120 -11.32 0.15 3.94
CA ILE A 120 -10.00 0.74 3.70
C ILE A 120 -10.12 1.95 2.76
N LYS A 121 -10.87 1.85 1.68
CA LYS A 121 -11.05 2.94 0.72
C LYS A 121 -11.64 4.20 1.36
N LYS A 122 -12.57 4.04 2.31
CA LYS A 122 -13.11 5.19 3.08
C LYS A 122 -12.02 5.87 3.90
N LYS A 123 -11.23 5.08 4.64
CA LYS A 123 -10.11 5.56 5.47
C LYS A 123 -9.02 6.23 4.61
N LEU A 124 -8.65 5.63 3.49
CA LEU A 124 -7.69 6.19 2.54
C LEU A 124 -8.15 7.55 2.00
N LYS A 125 -9.44 7.69 1.64
CA LYS A 125 -10.01 8.96 1.18
C LYS A 125 -9.98 10.03 2.26
N ASN A 126 -10.21 9.69 3.53
CA ASN A 126 -10.10 10.63 4.64
C ASN A 126 -8.67 11.11 4.80
N LEU A 127 -7.70 10.17 4.81
CA LEU A 127 -6.29 10.51 4.91
C LEU A 127 -5.82 11.37 3.72
N ALA A 128 -6.26 11.05 2.50
CA ALA A 128 -5.95 11.85 1.31
C ALA A 128 -6.48 13.28 1.42
N ARG A 129 -7.72 13.48 1.89
CA ARG A 129 -8.27 14.83 2.13
C ARG A 129 -7.48 15.59 3.18
N TRP A 130 -7.07 14.90 4.26
CA TRP A 130 -6.21 15.48 5.27
C TRP A 130 -4.87 15.93 4.67
N MET A 131 -4.22 15.09 3.87
CA MET A 131 -2.96 15.43 3.19
C MET A 131 -3.11 16.67 2.31
N VAL A 132 -4.13 16.70 1.46
CA VAL A 132 -4.41 17.86 0.58
C VAL A 132 -4.63 19.13 1.41
N ALA A 133 -5.37 19.05 2.52
CA ALA A 133 -5.63 20.20 3.38
C ALA A 133 -4.35 20.71 4.05
N GLN A 134 -3.44 19.83 4.45
CA GLN A 134 -2.15 20.22 5.05
C GLN A 134 -1.19 20.84 4.03
N SER A 135 -1.29 20.42 2.76
CA SER A 135 -0.38 20.87 1.69
C SER A 135 -0.73 22.23 1.09
N GLN A 136 -1.94 22.73 1.32
CA GLN A 136 -2.42 24.02 0.75
C GLN A 136 -1.57 25.24 1.16
N VAL A 137 -0.63 25.07 2.08
CA VAL A 137 0.21 26.17 2.55
C VAL A 137 1.33 26.51 1.56
N ASN A 138 1.79 25.59 0.68
CA ASN A 138 2.92 25.92 -0.21
C ASN A 138 3.00 25.19 -1.57
N VAL A 139 2.40 24.02 -1.78
CA VAL A 139 2.47 23.27 -3.07
C VAL A 139 1.24 22.38 -3.19
N GLY A 140 0.53 22.45 -4.30
CA GLY A 140 -0.58 21.53 -4.57
C GLY A 140 -0.10 20.07 -4.53
N VAL A 141 -0.76 19.24 -3.74
CA VAL A 141 -0.50 17.79 -3.66
C VAL A 141 -1.66 17.05 -4.30
N ASP A 142 -1.36 16.29 -5.33
CA ASP A 142 -2.28 15.32 -5.90
C ASP A 142 -2.11 13.98 -5.21
N VAL A 143 -3.21 13.31 -4.88
CA VAL A 143 -3.21 12.00 -4.20
C VAL A 143 -4.10 11.02 -4.95
N LYS A 144 -3.59 9.84 -5.24
CA LYS A 144 -4.37 8.70 -5.72
C LYS A 144 -4.36 7.60 -4.65
N VAL A 145 -5.52 6.98 -4.44
CA VAL A 145 -5.68 5.92 -3.43
C VAL A 145 -6.12 4.62 -4.09
N PHE A 146 -5.48 3.52 -3.68
CA PHE A 146 -5.73 2.19 -4.21
C PHE A 146 -5.87 1.19 -3.05
N VAL A 147 -6.67 0.19 -3.27
CA VAL A 147 -6.78 -1.02 -2.44
C VAL A 147 -7.20 -2.15 -3.37
N ASP A 148 -6.26 -2.97 -3.79
CA ASP A 148 -6.41 -4.09 -4.73
C ASP A 148 -7.14 -3.76 -6.06
N THR A 149 -7.35 -2.49 -6.36
CA THR A 149 -8.20 -2.04 -7.48
C THR A 149 -7.44 -1.45 -8.67
N ALA A 150 -6.13 -1.29 -8.54
CA ALA A 150 -5.27 -0.75 -9.60
C ALA A 150 -4.16 -1.74 -9.96
N PRO A 151 -3.59 -1.62 -11.18
CA PRO A 151 -2.41 -2.39 -11.54
C PRO A 151 -1.17 -1.86 -10.81
N VAL A 152 -1.09 -2.13 -9.52
CA VAL A 152 0.03 -1.76 -8.62
C VAL A 152 0.45 -3.00 -7.86
N MET A 153 1.75 -3.26 -7.79
CA MET A 153 2.31 -4.35 -7.00
C MET A 153 2.46 -3.90 -5.54
N GLU A 154 1.34 -3.87 -4.81
CA GLU A 154 1.27 -3.34 -3.45
C GLU A 154 2.19 -4.09 -2.48
N LYS A 155 2.25 -5.42 -2.54
CA LYS A 155 3.07 -6.23 -1.63
C LYS A 155 4.59 -6.02 -1.80
N PRO A 156 5.16 -6.04 -3.03
CA PRO A 156 6.57 -5.67 -3.24
C PRO A 156 6.89 -4.25 -2.78
N LEU A 157 6.01 -3.27 -3.01
CA LEU A 157 6.18 -1.90 -2.53
C LEU A 157 6.13 -1.83 -1.00
N ALA A 158 5.25 -2.60 -0.36
CA ALA A 158 5.16 -2.69 1.09
C ALA A 158 6.45 -3.26 1.71
N ALA A 159 7.00 -4.31 1.11
CA ALA A 159 8.28 -4.87 1.53
C ALA A 159 9.43 -3.88 1.34
N ALA A 160 9.50 -3.19 0.18
CA ALA A 160 10.50 -2.17 -0.09
C ALA A 160 10.39 -0.94 0.83
N ALA A 161 9.19 -0.61 1.30
CA ALA A 161 8.94 0.44 2.27
C ALA A 161 9.29 0.04 3.72
N GLY A 162 9.66 -1.23 3.96
CA GLY A 162 9.91 -1.73 5.30
C GLY A 162 8.65 -1.92 6.15
N LEU A 163 7.50 -2.15 5.52
CA LEU A 163 6.26 -2.47 6.23
C LEU A 163 6.35 -3.88 6.82
N GLY A 164 6.96 -4.80 6.10
CA GLY A 164 7.19 -6.19 6.50
C GLY A 164 7.96 -6.92 5.42
N TRP A 165 8.16 -8.21 5.58
CA TRP A 165 8.77 -9.08 4.58
C TRP A 165 7.68 -9.82 3.78
N GLN A 166 7.97 -10.11 2.53
CA GLN A 166 7.07 -10.86 1.66
C GLN A 166 7.38 -12.36 1.77
N GLY A 167 6.47 -13.13 2.35
CA GLY A 167 6.59 -14.58 2.48
C GLY A 167 6.29 -15.33 1.19
N LYS A 168 6.41 -16.66 1.25
CA LYS A 168 6.08 -17.56 0.12
C LYS A 168 4.59 -17.54 -0.20
N HIS A 169 3.75 -17.49 0.83
CA HIS A 169 2.29 -17.30 0.73
C HIS A 169 1.99 -15.85 1.12
N THR A 170 1.58 -15.06 0.15
CA THR A 170 1.43 -13.60 0.29
C THR A 170 -0.02 -13.13 0.25
N ASN A 171 -0.94 -14.05 0.42
CA ASN A 171 -2.38 -13.72 0.45
C ASN A 171 -2.83 -13.39 1.86
#